data_ff8e5fc2ab4d10c1609f9aa694764bcf
#
_entry.id   ff8e5fc2ab4d10c1609f9aa694764bcf
#
_cell.length_a   1.000
_cell.length_b   1.000
_cell.length_c   1.000
_cell.angle_alpha   90.00
_cell.angle_beta   90.00
_cell.angle_gamma   90.00
#
_symmetry.space_group_name_H-M   'P 1'
#
loop_
_entity.id
_entity.type
_entity.pdbx_description
1 polymer ?
#
loop_
_entity_poly.entity_id
_entity_poly.type
_entity_poly.pdbx_seq_one_letter_code
_entity_poly.pdbx_strand_id
1 'polypeptide(L)'
;IWDSALRFKKGMYHGGLQCLSFHIKKHLPIGRGGMILTDDEEASKWLKKARFDGRDPIPLLEDNFTMLGWNAYMTPSDAARGIQLFEVLRNKDLPDLIVEDQKYPDLSRFDIYNK
;
A
#
# COMPACT_ATOMS: atom_id res chain seq x y z
N ILE A 1 -9.75 7.28 -6.35
CA ILE A 1 -8.77 6.26 -5.94
C ILE A 1 -8.39 5.45 -7.16
N TRP A 2 -7.09 5.22 -7.37
CA TRP A 2 -6.54 4.44 -8.47
C TRP A 2 -5.93 3.15 -7.95
N ASP A 3 -6.36 2.00 -8.47
CA ASP A 3 -5.66 0.74 -8.26
C ASP A 3 -4.48 0.65 -9.25
N SER A 4 -3.27 0.72 -8.74
CA SER A 4 -2.02 0.60 -9.49
C SER A 4 -1.18 -0.58 -9.01
N ALA A 5 -1.83 -1.63 -8.51
CA ALA A 5 -1.16 -2.81 -7.99
C ALA A 5 -0.32 -3.58 -9.04
N LEU A 6 -0.53 -3.31 -10.32
CA LEU A 6 0.18 -3.93 -11.45
C LEU A 6 1.19 -3.01 -12.12
N ARG A 7 1.38 -1.81 -11.58
CA ARG A 7 2.20 -0.76 -12.17
C ARG A 7 3.23 -0.26 -11.17
N PHE A 8 4.48 -0.11 -11.61
CA PHE A 8 5.53 0.54 -10.85
C PHE A 8 6.56 1.13 -11.82
N LYS A 9 6.43 2.41 -12.14
CA LYS A 9 7.33 3.10 -13.06
C LYS A 9 7.40 4.60 -12.78
N LYS A 10 8.45 5.24 -13.29
CA LYS A 10 8.64 6.69 -13.19
C LYS A 10 7.46 7.44 -13.83
N GLY A 11 6.99 8.48 -13.16
CA GLY A 11 5.91 9.35 -13.66
C GLY A 11 4.54 8.70 -13.68
N MET A 12 4.33 7.62 -12.93
CA MET A 12 3.06 6.89 -12.89
C MET A 12 1.95 7.57 -12.08
N TYR A 13 2.30 8.57 -11.26
CA TYR A 13 1.31 9.24 -10.41
C TYR A 13 0.42 10.17 -11.24
N HIS A 14 -0.88 10.06 -11.05
CA HIS A 14 -1.91 10.80 -11.81
C HIS A 14 -2.83 11.67 -10.92
N GLY A 15 -2.42 11.89 -9.67
CA GLY A 15 -3.23 12.62 -8.70
C GLY A 15 -4.17 11.76 -7.86
N GLY A 16 -4.71 12.33 -6.79
CA GLY A 16 -5.59 11.67 -5.84
C GLY A 16 -4.90 10.62 -4.97
N LEU A 17 -5.57 9.53 -4.70
CA LEU A 17 -5.01 8.39 -3.95
C LEU A 17 -4.68 7.26 -4.92
N GLN A 18 -3.41 6.93 -5.07
CA GLN A 18 -2.95 5.87 -5.96
C GLN A 18 -2.33 4.73 -5.15
N CYS A 19 -2.93 3.55 -5.21
CA CYS A 19 -2.60 2.39 -4.39
C CYS A 19 -1.66 1.44 -5.13
N LEU A 20 -0.52 1.13 -4.52
CA LEU A 20 0.49 0.19 -4.99
C LEU A 20 0.51 -1.05 -4.12
N SER A 21 0.85 -2.20 -4.69
CA SER A 21 1.04 -3.46 -3.98
C SER A 21 2.51 -3.87 -3.97
N PHE A 22 2.98 -4.34 -2.81
CA PHE A 22 4.31 -4.92 -2.61
C PHE A 22 4.27 -6.43 -2.40
N HIS A 23 3.17 -7.07 -2.82
CA HIS A 23 3.08 -8.52 -2.82
C HIS A 23 4.22 -9.14 -3.63
N ILE A 24 4.63 -10.38 -3.28
CA ILE A 24 5.78 -11.07 -3.89
C ILE A 24 5.73 -11.16 -5.42
N LYS A 25 4.54 -11.14 -6.02
CA LYS A 25 4.33 -11.21 -7.47
C LYS A 25 4.35 -9.83 -8.16
N LYS A 26 4.63 -8.74 -7.44
CA LYS A 26 4.60 -7.37 -7.98
C LYS A 26 6.01 -6.89 -8.35
N HIS A 27 6.10 -5.73 -9.02
CA HIS A 27 7.38 -5.16 -9.48
C HIS A 27 8.35 -4.90 -8.34
N LEU A 28 7.84 -4.46 -7.17
CA LEU A 28 8.63 -4.28 -5.96
C LEU A 28 8.24 -5.38 -4.95
N PRO A 29 8.86 -6.58 -5.07
CA PRO A 29 8.41 -7.77 -4.37
C PRO A 29 8.95 -7.82 -2.93
N ILE A 30 8.47 -6.94 -2.06
CA ILE A 30 8.83 -6.93 -0.64
C ILE A 30 8.29 -8.20 0.05
N GLY A 31 7.10 -8.66 -0.38
CA GLY A 31 6.42 -9.85 0.15
C GLY A 31 4.99 -9.54 0.54
N ARG A 32 4.78 -8.45 1.25
CA ARG A 32 3.45 -7.97 1.69
C ARG A 32 3.43 -6.45 1.75
N GLY A 33 2.25 -5.89 1.99
CA GLY A 33 2.04 -4.47 2.13
C GLY A 33 1.86 -3.75 0.80
N GLY A 34 1.93 -2.45 0.85
CA GLY A 34 1.73 -1.56 -0.29
C GLY A 34 2.11 -0.13 0.06
N MET A 35 1.79 0.76 -0.84
CA MET A 35 1.99 2.20 -0.66
C MET A 35 0.81 2.95 -1.25
N ILE A 36 0.45 4.05 -0.64
CA ILE A 36 -0.48 5.02 -1.21
C ILE A 36 0.32 6.27 -1.57
N LEU A 37 0.26 6.65 -2.84
CA LEU A 37 0.81 7.91 -3.33
C LEU A 37 -0.29 8.97 -3.29
N THR A 38 0.04 10.16 -2.81
CA THR A 38 -0.86 11.32 -2.82
C THR A 38 -0.07 12.62 -2.72
N ASP A 39 -0.56 13.67 -3.32
CA ASP A 39 -0.12 15.06 -3.17
C ASP A 39 -1.04 15.86 -2.23
N ASP A 40 -2.10 15.24 -1.72
CA ASP A 40 -2.97 15.80 -0.70
C ASP A 40 -2.33 15.64 0.69
N GLU A 41 -1.88 16.75 1.28
CA GLU A 41 -1.22 16.75 2.59
C GLU A 41 -2.15 16.30 3.72
N GLU A 42 -3.42 16.65 3.68
CA GLU A 42 -4.39 16.26 4.72
C GLU A 42 -4.68 14.76 4.64
N ALA A 43 -4.86 14.22 3.42
CA ALA A 43 -4.96 12.78 3.22
C ALA A 43 -3.70 12.05 3.68
N SER A 44 -2.51 12.60 3.39
CA SER A 44 -1.22 12.02 3.83
C SER A 44 -1.11 11.96 5.36
N LYS A 45 -1.47 13.06 6.06
CA LYS A 45 -1.47 13.12 7.53
C LYS A 45 -2.44 12.09 8.11
N TRP A 46 -3.66 12.07 7.57
CA TRP A 46 -4.69 11.12 8.01
C TRP A 46 -4.25 9.67 7.83
N LEU A 47 -3.73 9.32 6.65
CA LEU A 47 -3.26 7.97 6.32
C LEU A 47 -2.07 7.52 7.20
N LYS A 48 -1.13 8.43 7.48
CA LYS A 48 0.00 8.15 8.38
C LYS A 48 -0.47 7.79 9.78
N LYS A 49 -1.46 8.51 10.28
CA LYS A 49 -2.09 8.27 11.58
C LYS A 49 -2.92 7.00 11.57
N ALA A 50 -3.75 6.81 10.54
CA ALA A 50 -4.62 5.64 10.40
C ALA A 50 -3.83 4.32 10.39
N ARG A 51 -2.68 4.25 9.71
CA ARG A 51 -1.83 3.05 9.67
C ARG A 51 -1.06 2.79 10.96
N PHE A 52 -0.99 3.75 11.86
CA PHE A 52 -0.25 3.70 13.14
C PHE A 52 -1.22 3.74 14.32
N ASP A 53 -2.17 2.83 14.34
CA ASP A 53 -3.16 2.65 15.41
C ASP A 53 -4.01 3.90 15.70
N GLY A 54 -4.13 4.83 14.77
CA GLY A 54 -4.81 6.12 14.94
C GLY A 54 -3.99 7.15 15.71
N ARG A 55 -2.70 6.92 15.88
CA ARG A 55 -1.80 7.69 16.74
C ARG A 55 -0.85 8.58 15.95
N ASP A 56 -0.35 9.61 16.62
CA ASP A 56 0.80 10.38 16.18
C ASP A 56 2.11 9.70 16.66
N PRO A 57 3.26 9.94 15.98
CA PRO A 57 4.55 9.38 16.39
C PRO A 57 5.16 10.17 17.56
N ILE A 58 4.42 10.26 18.66
CA ILE A 58 4.79 10.93 19.91
C ILE A 58 4.65 9.94 21.07
N PRO A 59 5.19 10.25 22.26
CA PRO A 59 5.01 9.42 23.44
C PRO A 59 3.53 9.13 23.74
N LEU A 60 3.22 7.89 24.13
CA LEU A 60 1.84 7.42 24.29
C LEU A 60 1.01 8.30 25.25
N LEU A 61 1.64 8.81 26.32
CA LEU A 61 0.97 9.64 27.31
C LEU A 61 0.69 11.08 26.83
N GLU A 62 1.27 11.48 25.72
CA GLU A 62 1.09 12.81 25.12
C GLU A 62 0.12 12.78 23.94
N ASP A 63 -0.32 11.59 23.51
CA ASP A 63 -1.22 11.43 22.38
C ASP A 63 -2.69 11.66 22.78
N ASN A 64 -3.41 12.42 21.98
CA ASN A 64 -4.80 12.76 22.21
C ASN A 64 -5.81 11.74 21.65
N PHE A 65 -5.35 10.70 20.95
CA PHE A 65 -6.19 9.63 20.37
C PHE A 65 -7.43 10.15 19.63
N THR A 66 -7.23 10.99 18.62
CA THR A 66 -8.30 11.69 17.94
C THR A 66 -9.02 10.87 16.88
N MET A 67 -8.54 9.66 16.56
CA MET A 67 -9.16 8.78 15.55
C MET A 67 -8.87 7.31 15.83
N LEU A 68 -9.69 6.44 15.28
CA LEU A 68 -9.40 5.01 15.19
C LEU A 68 -8.40 4.74 14.07
N GLY A 69 -7.55 3.73 14.26
CA GLY A 69 -6.58 3.32 13.26
C GLY A 69 -6.29 1.83 13.33
N TRP A 70 -5.32 1.41 12.54
CA TRP A 70 -4.91 0.02 12.40
C TRP A 70 -3.42 -0.12 12.52
N ASN A 71 -2.95 -1.24 13.02
CA ASN A 71 -1.54 -1.63 12.95
C ASN A 71 -1.23 -2.09 11.51
N ALA A 72 -0.99 -1.13 10.63
CA ALA A 72 -0.78 -1.35 9.20
C ALA A 72 0.53 -0.72 8.68
N TYR A 73 1.47 -0.44 9.56
CA TYR A 73 2.79 0.02 9.17
C TYR A 73 3.72 -1.16 8.85
N MET A 74 4.67 -0.88 7.96
CA MET A 74 5.65 -1.86 7.52
C MET A 74 6.66 -2.17 8.63
N THR A 75 7.07 -3.42 8.74
CA THR A 75 8.16 -3.77 9.68
C THR A 75 9.49 -3.15 9.22
N PRO A 76 10.44 -2.87 10.13
CA PRO A 76 11.74 -2.31 9.73
C PRO A 76 12.50 -3.17 8.71
N SER A 77 12.40 -4.51 8.81
CA SER A 77 13.03 -5.44 7.87
C SER A 77 12.40 -5.36 6.47
N ASP A 78 11.06 -5.28 6.41
CA ASP A 78 10.36 -5.13 5.12
C ASP A 78 10.67 -3.76 4.50
N ALA A 79 10.74 -2.71 5.31
CA ALA A 79 11.11 -1.37 4.85
C ALA A 79 12.53 -1.32 4.30
N ALA A 80 13.50 -1.92 5.00
CA ALA A 80 14.89 -2.00 4.55
C ALA A 80 15.00 -2.76 3.22
N ARG A 81 14.33 -3.91 3.10
CA ARG A 81 14.23 -4.67 1.85
C ARG A 81 13.61 -3.82 0.72
N GLY A 82 12.54 -3.10 1.04
CA GLY A 82 11.87 -2.21 0.09
C GLY A 82 12.78 -1.14 -0.46
N ILE A 83 13.57 -0.48 0.39
CA ILE A 83 14.54 0.55 -0.01
C ILE A 83 15.60 -0.06 -0.94
N GLN A 84 16.17 -1.21 -0.60
CA GLN A 84 17.17 -1.88 -1.43
C GLN A 84 16.62 -2.26 -2.81
N LEU A 85 15.42 -2.83 -2.86
CA LEU A 85 14.76 -3.18 -4.12
C LEU A 85 14.43 -1.94 -4.94
N PHE A 86 13.97 -0.87 -4.31
CA PHE A 86 13.67 0.40 -4.96
C PHE A 86 14.93 0.98 -5.62
N GLU A 87 16.07 1.02 -4.94
CA GLU A 87 17.35 1.51 -5.52
C GLU A 87 17.75 0.74 -6.78
N VAL A 88 17.48 -0.55 -6.83
CA VAL A 88 17.77 -1.38 -8.02
C VAL A 88 16.78 -1.12 -9.16
N LEU A 89 15.53 -0.79 -8.84
CA LEU A 89 14.42 -0.75 -9.80
C LEU A 89 14.06 0.66 -10.29
N ARG A 90 14.34 1.70 -9.51
CA ARG A 90 13.88 3.09 -9.76
C ARG A 90 14.24 3.68 -11.12
N ASN A 91 15.31 3.16 -11.75
CA ASN A 91 15.78 3.62 -13.06
C ASN A 91 15.43 2.65 -14.20
N LYS A 92 14.70 1.58 -13.91
CA LYS A 92 14.26 0.60 -14.91
C LYS A 92 12.89 1.00 -15.45
N ASP A 93 12.74 0.93 -16.75
CA ASP A 93 11.42 1.02 -17.40
C ASP A 93 10.80 -0.37 -17.39
N LEU A 94 9.91 -0.60 -16.44
CA LEU A 94 9.25 -1.88 -16.27
C LEU A 94 7.88 -1.82 -16.96
N PRO A 95 7.54 -2.81 -17.81
CA PRO A 95 6.21 -2.92 -18.38
C PRO A 95 5.18 -3.17 -17.28
N ASP A 96 3.94 -2.73 -17.47
CA ASP A 96 2.86 -3.08 -16.56
C ASP A 96 2.69 -4.60 -16.50
N LEU A 97 2.41 -5.15 -15.33
CA LEU A 97 2.15 -6.57 -15.19
C LEU A 97 0.82 -6.90 -15.87
N ILE A 98 0.81 -7.97 -16.65
CA ILE A 98 -0.41 -8.50 -17.26
C ILE A 98 -1.03 -9.48 -16.27
N VAL A 99 -2.29 -9.27 -15.94
CA VAL A 99 -3.09 -10.32 -15.30
C VAL A 99 -3.62 -11.19 -16.43
N GLU A 100 -3.11 -12.40 -16.57
CA GLU A 100 -3.81 -13.42 -17.33
C GLU A 100 -5.21 -13.56 -16.75
N ASP A 101 -6.22 -13.79 -17.59
CA ASP A 101 -7.64 -13.93 -17.20
C ASP A 101 -7.79 -14.93 -16.04
N GLN A 102 -7.54 -14.48 -14.83
CA GLN A 102 -7.82 -15.25 -13.64
C GLN A 102 -9.34 -15.22 -13.44
N LYS A 103 -10.01 -16.32 -13.75
CA LYS A 103 -11.40 -16.52 -13.34
C LYS A 103 -11.42 -16.56 -11.82
N TYR A 104 -11.80 -15.45 -11.22
CA TYR A 104 -12.05 -15.42 -9.78
C TYR A 104 -13.29 -16.27 -9.47
N PRO A 105 -13.28 -17.02 -8.36
CA PRO A 105 -14.46 -17.78 -7.95
C PRO A 105 -15.60 -16.80 -7.65
N ASP A 106 -16.79 -17.17 -8.05
CA ASP A 106 -18.01 -16.48 -7.63
C ASP A 106 -18.23 -16.72 -6.13
N LEU A 107 -17.97 -15.71 -5.32
CA LEU A 107 -18.06 -15.83 -3.87
C LEU A 107 -19.48 -16.02 -3.36
N SER A 108 -20.51 -15.65 -4.13
CA SER A 108 -21.91 -15.90 -3.79
C SER A 108 -22.28 -17.38 -3.67
N ARG A 109 -21.43 -18.28 -4.17
CA ARG A 109 -21.59 -19.74 -4.06
C ARG A 109 -21.22 -20.32 -2.70
N PHE A 110 -20.63 -19.52 -1.82
CA PHE A 110 -20.15 -19.97 -0.52
C PHE A 110 -21.03 -19.37 0.59
N ASP A 111 -21.63 -20.22 1.41
CA ASP A 111 -22.57 -19.81 2.47
C ASP A 111 -22.01 -18.77 3.44
N ILE A 112 -20.68 -18.75 3.64
CA ILE A 112 -20.01 -17.79 4.51
C ILE A 112 -20.18 -16.34 4.05
N TYR A 113 -20.45 -16.11 2.75
CA TYR A 113 -20.66 -14.78 2.17
C TYR A 113 -22.13 -14.42 1.95
N ASN A 114 -23.06 -15.33 2.29
CA ASN A 114 -24.51 -15.19 2.11
C ASN A 114 -25.25 -14.86 3.41
N LYS A 115 -24.57 -14.20 4.38
CA LYS A 115 -25.17 -13.80 5.66
C LYS A 115 -25.77 -12.42 5.60
#